data_543f8e29e18929dcb78e5208eb29f520
#
_entry.id   543f8e29e18929dcb78e5208eb29f520
#
_cell.length_a   1.000
_cell.length_b   1.000
_cell.length_c   1.000
_cell.angle_alpha   90.00
_cell.angle_beta   90.00
_cell.angle_gamma   90.00
#
_symmetry.space_group_name_H-M   'P 1'
#
loop_
_entity.id
_entity.type
_entity.pdbx_description
1 polymer ?
#
loop_
_entity_poly.entity_id
_entity_poly.type
_entity_poly.pdbx_seq_one_letter_code
_entity_poly.pdbx_strand_id
1 'polypeptide(L)'
;MAIPQVEFNTDEIRLHRIFDNTEKMGYVNPGLKSAKVDDIYGELMFGEISEDRPLTYASYVMSVDGKIAYEDDEVGPLIAKKNLLDAGGASADFWILNLLRANCDGIIIGSGTLIKEPTYSGSAYDPDLLEARIQNGKPLAPWTVIVTTTGKKIPFGNPVFESEEVPV
;
A
#
# COMPACT_ATOMS: atom_id res chain seq x y z
N MET A 1 -5.58 -5.41 -18.48
CA MET A 1 -6.57 -5.84 -17.44
C MET A 1 -6.84 -4.64 -16.55
N ALA A 2 -8.11 -4.35 -16.24
CA ALA A 2 -8.42 -3.23 -15.33
C ALA A 2 -7.92 -3.51 -13.91
N ILE A 3 -7.57 -2.46 -13.18
CA ILE A 3 -7.17 -2.56 -11.76
C ILE A 3 -8.35 -3.15 -10.97
N PRO A 4 -8.13 -4.21 -10.18
CA PRO A 4 -9.17 -4.74 -9.30
C PRO A 4 -9.62 -3.65 -8.30
N GLN A 5 -10.91 -3.59 -8.04
CA GLN A 5 -11.47 -2.66 -7.06
C GLN A 5 -12.00 -3.41 -5.85
N VAL A 6 -11.76 -2.85 -4.67
CA VAL A 6 -12.23 -3.36 -3.38
C VAL A 6 -12.89 -2.20 -2.65
N GLU A 7 -14.16 -2.34 -2.36
CA GLU A 7 -14.88 -1.39 -1.51
C GLU A 7 -14.54 -1.68 -0.04
N PHE A 8 -14.10 -0.65 0.66
CA PHE A 8 -13.84 -0.71 2.08
C PHE A 8 -14.96 -0.01 2.85
N ASN A 9 -15.56 -0.74 3.76
CA ASN A 9 -16.58 -0.17 4.63
C ASN A 9 -15.91 0.66 5.75
N THR A 10 -16.16 1.96 5.75
CA THR A 10 -15.58 2.89 6.72
C THR A 10 -15.96 2.55 8.15
N ASP A 11 -17.17 2.02 8.38
CA ASP A 11 -17.65 1.66 9.71
C ASP A 11 -16.90 0.47 10.33
N GLU A 12 -16.27 -0.36 9.49
CA GLU A 12 -15.53 -1.54 9.93
C GLU A 12 -14.04 -1.26 10.18
N ILE A 13 -13.52 -0.12 9.68
CA ILE A 13 -12.11 0.24 9.85
C ILE A 13 -11.96 1.13 11.07
N ARG A 14 -11.31 0.62 12.10
CA ARG A 14 -11.05 1.34 13.35
C ARG A 14 -9.56 1.59 13.51
N LEU A 15 -9.17 2.85 13.44
CA LEU A 15 -7.80 3.31 13.69
C LEU A 15 -7.77 4.23 14.90
N HIS A 16 -6.76 4.06 15.74
CA HIS A 16 -6.56 4.90 16.90
C HIS A 16 -5.16 5.52 16.87
N ARG A 17 -5.11 6.84 16.85
CA ARG A 17 -3.83 7.55 16.95
C ARG A 17 -3.30 7.45 18.38
N ILE A 18 -2.27 6.67 18.58
CA ILE A 18 -1.62 6.48 19.90
C ILE A 18 -0.41 7.39 20.10
N PHE A 19 0.12 7.95 19.02
CA PHE A 19 1.26 8.86 19.04
C PHE A 19 1.21 9.82 17.85
N ASP A 20 1.52 11.09 18.07
CA ASP A 20 1.64 12.10 17.05
C ASP A 20 2.91 12.94 17.32
N ASN A 21 3.77 13.05 16.33
CA ASN A 21 5.00 13.80 16.38
C ASN A 21 5.08 14.91 15.32
N THR A 22 3.96 15.22 14.70
CA THR A 22 3.86 16.17 13.58
C THR A 22 4.45 17.53 13.93
N GLU A 23 4.15 18.06 15.12
CA GLU A 23 4.67 19.33 15.58
C GLU A 23 6.21 19.37 15.68
N LYS A 24 6.83 18.23 16.00
CA LYS A 24 8.30 18.13 16.15
C LYS A 24 9.01 17.94 14.82
N MET A 25 8.31 17.56 13.77
CA MET A 25 8.90 17.39 12.43
C MET A 25 9.24 18.74 11.79
N GLY A 26 8.63 19.82 12.23
CA GLY A 26 8.92 21.20 11.80
C GLY A 26 8.52 21.52 10.35
N TYR A 27 8.41 20.52 9.50
CA TYR A 27 8.02 20.62 8.11
C TYR A 27 7.32 19.34 7.66
N VAL A 28 6.14 19.47 7.05
CA VAL A 28 5.30 18.35 6.67
C VAL A 28 4.64 18.58 5.31
N ASN A 29 4.53 17.51 4.52
CA ASN A 29 3.81 17.52 3.26
C ASN A 29 2.50 16.75 3.44
N PRO A 30 1.36 17.33 3.09
CA PRO A 30 0.09 16.62 3.16
C PRO A 30 0.04 15.48 2.14
N GLY A 31 -0.55 14.37 2.55
CA GLY A 31 -0.95 13.29 1.67
C GLY A 31 -2.20 13.62 0.88
N LEU A 32 -2.69 12.63 0.14
CA LEU A 32 -3.95 12.74 -0.61
C LEU A 32 -5.12 13.07 0.33
N LYS A 33 -5.94 14.01 -0.09
CA LYS A 33 -7.17 14.38 0.61
C LYS A 33 -8.37 13.73 -0.05
N SER A 34 -9.20 13.08 0.75
CA SER A 34 -10.54 12.64 0.38
C SER A 34 -11.39 12.54 1.63
N ALA A 35 -12.70 12.64 1.48
CA ALA A 35 -13.62 12.53 2.62
C ALA A 35 -13.42 11.20 3.38
N LYS A 36 -13.15 10.12 2.68
CA LYS A 36 -12.88 8.80 3.27
C LYS A 36 -11.57 8.76 4.06
N VAL A 37 -10.51 9.42 3.58
CA VAL A 37 -9.24 9.52 4.32
C VAL A 37 -9.44 10.33 5.59
N ASP A 38 -10.14 11.46 5.50
CA ASP A 38 -10.41 12.32 6.65
C ASP A 38 -11.23 11.59 7.73
N ASP A 39 -12.20 10.76 7.32
CA ASP A 39 -13.07 9.99 8.23
C ASP A 39 -12.33 8.83 8.93
N ILE A 40 -11.54 8.06 8.19
CA ILE A 40 -10.87 6.85 8.71
C ILE A 40 -9.54 7.18 9.41
N TYR A 41 -8.72 8.00 8.77
CA TYR A 41 -7.32 8.24 9.18
C TYR A 41 -7.12 9.63 9.79
N GLY A 42 -7.88 10.60 9.31
CA GLY A 42 -7.62 12.01 9.54
C GLY A 42 -6.55 12.52 8.55
N GLU A 43 -5.71 13.46 8.99
CA GLU A 43 -4.71 14.07 8.13
C GLU A 43 -3.44 13.20 8.03
N LEU A 44 -3.16 12.67 6.83
CA LEU A 44 -1.91 11.98 6.55
C LEU A 44 -0.83 13.01 6.20
N MET A 45 0.28 12.96 6.92
CA MET A 45 1.41 13.87 6.75
C MET A 45 2.70 13.10 6.50
N PHE A 46 3.48 13.57 5.55
CA PHE A 46 4.82 13.07 5.26
C PHE A 46 5.88 14.10 5.73
N GLY A 47 7.09 13.61 5.97
CA GLY A 47 8.24 14.46 6.26
C GLY A 47 8.68 15.28 5.06
N GLU A 48 9.79 16.00 5.20
CA GLU A 48 10.38 16.80 4.14
C GLU A 48 10.69 15.95 2.90
N ILE A 49 10.24 16.42 1.74
CA ILE A 49 10.56 15.83 0.45
C ILE A 49 11.70 16.62 -0.17
N SER A 50 12.86 16.00 -0.27
CA SER A 50 14.05 16.60 -0.87
C SER A 50 13.97 16.58 -2.40
N GLU A 51 14.58 17.58 -3.06
CA GLU A 51 14.63 17.64 -4.53
C GLU A 51 15.62 16.62 -5.13
N ASP A 52 16.61 16.19 -4.36
CA ASP A 52 17.70 15.33 -4.81
C ASP A 52 17.52 13.83 -4.52
N ARG A 53 16.50 13.47 -3.74
CA ARG A 53 16.24 12.08 -3.36
C ARG A 53 14.75 11.85 -3.06
N PRO A 54 14.24 10.64 -3.35
CA PRO A 54 12.87 10.30 -3.02
C PRO A 54 12.64 10.17 -1.51
N LEU A 55 11.47 10.57 -1.04
CA LEU A 55 10.96 10.13 0.25
C LEU A 55 10.58 8.65 0.14
N THR A 56 11.18 7.82 0.98
CA THR A 56 10.92 6.38 0.99
C THR A 56 10.29 5.95 2.31
N TYR A 57 9.23 5.18 2.24
CA TYR A 57 8.60 4.54 3.37
C TYR A 57 8.32 3.07 3.10
N ALA A 58 8.22 2.28 4.15
CA ALA A 58 7.95 0.85 4.07
C ALA A 58 6.68 0.51 4.84
N SER A 59 5.89 -0.41 4.30
CA SER A 59 4.70 -0.95 4.94
C SER A 59 4.86 -2.46 5.09
N TYR A 60 4.83 -2.92 6.32
CA TYR A 60 4.92 -4.34 6.67
C TYR A 60 3.87 -4.67 7.73
N VAL A 61 3.12 -5.73 7.51
CA VAL A 61 2.39 -6.38 8.59
C VAL A 61 3.31 -7.39 9.27
N MET A 62 3.34 -7.38 10.59
CA MET A 62 4.28 -8.17 11.37
C MET A 62 3.61 -8.68 12.65
N SER A 63 3.88 -9.91 13.03
CA SER A 63 3.49 -10.44 14.33
C SER A 63 4.30 -9.81 15.47
N VAL A 64 3.84 -9.95 16.71
CA VAL A 64 4.51 -9.40 17.91
C VAL A 64 5.94 -9.94 18.08
N ASP A 65 6.20 -11.16 17.62
CA ASP A 65 7.51 -11.81 17.64
C ASP A 65 8.36 -11.53 16.36
N GLY A 66 7.92 -10.58 15.51
CA GLY A 66 8.71 -10.08 14.39
C GLY A 66 8.60 -10.89 13.09
N LYS A 67 7.64 -11.79 12.96
CA LYS A 67 7.44 -12.57 11.73
C LYS A 67 6.58 -11.81 10.73
N ILE A 68 7.00 -11.81 9.47
CA ILE A 68 6.31 -11.15 8.35
C ILE A 68 5.64 -12.15 7.39
N ALA A 69 5.82 -13.44 7.61
CA ALA A 69 5.17 -14.52 6.87
C ALA A 69 5.15 -15.80 7.72
N TYR A 70 4.29 -16.75 7.36
CA TYR A 70 4.31 -18.09 7.92
C TYR A 70 5.41 -18.92 7.26
N GLU A 71 5.99 -19.87 7.99
CA GLU A 71 7.08 -20.72 7.50
C GLU A 71 6.62 -21.68 6.38
N ASP A 72 5.39 -22.16 6.49
CA ASP A 72 4.73 -23.08 5.56
C ASP A 72 3.96 -22.37 4.43
N ASP A 73 3.71 -21.06 4.57
CA ASP A 73 2.97 -20.25 3.61
C ASP A 73 3.46 -18.79 3.61
N GLU A 74 4.44 -18.51 2.77
CA GLU A 74 5.16 -17.23 2.71
C GLU A 74 4.36 -16.07 2.08
N VAL A 75 3.03 -16.14 2.08
CA VAL A 75 2.17 -15.04 1.60
C VAL A 75 2.02 -13.97 2.68
N GLY A 76 2.58 -12.79 2.45
CA GLY A 76 2.65 -11.71 3.44
C GLY A 76 1.31 -11.32 4.08
N PRO A 77 0.22 -11.10 3.32
CA PRO A 77 -1.09 -10.73 3.87
C PRO A 77 -1.69 -11.72 4.87
N LEU A 78 -1.21 -12.97 4.92
CA LEU A 78 -1.76 -13.98 5.82
C LEU A 78 -1.51 -13.67 7.30
N ILE A 79 -0.47 -12.90 7.64
CA ILE A 79 -0.22 -12.48 9.03
C ILE A 79 -1.39 -11.68 9.58
N ALA A 80 -1.96 -10.76 8.80
CA ALA A 80 -3.16 -10.03 9.19
C ALA A 80 -4.43 -10.88 9.07
N LYS A 81 -4.62 -11.60 7.95
CA LYS A 81 -5.83 -12.36 7.65
C LYS A 81 -6.10 -13.52 8.60
N LYS A 82 -5.07 -14.14 9.17
CA LYS A 82 -5.20 -15.23 10.15
C LYS A 82 -5.24 -14.73 11.60
N ASN A 83 -5.39 -13.42 11.83
CA ASN A 83 -5.59 -12.88 13.16
C ASN A 83 -7.01 -13.22 13.67
N LEU A 84 -7.09 -14.18 14.58
CA LEU A 84 -8.36 -14.65 15.16
C LEU A 84 -8.90 -13.72 16.26
N LEU A 85 -8.08 -12.80 16.77
CA LEU A 85 -8.44 -11.90 17.86
C LEU A 85 -9.13 -10.62 17.38
N ASP A 86 -8.84 -10.22 16.15
CA ASP A 86 -9.40 -9.01 15.55
C ASP A 86 -9.62 -9.22 14.04
N ALA A 87 -10.84 -9.57 13.67
CA ALA A 87 -11.23 -9.75 12.28
C ALA A 87 -11.21 -8.44 11.47
N GLY A 88 -11.42 -7.30 12.14
CA GLY A 88 -11.35 -5.96 11.52
C GLY A 88 -9.92 -5.51 11.22
N GLY A 89 -8.94 -6.01 11.96
CA GLY A 89 -7.54 -5.63 11.82
C GLY A 89 -6.96 -5.92 10.42
N ALA A 90 -7.39 -7.00 9.78
CA ALA A 90 -6.96 -7.31 8.41
C ALA A 90 -7.49 -6.30 7.38
N SER A 91 -8.72 -5.83 7.55
CA SER A 91 -9.32 -4.79 6.69
C SER A 91 -8.63 -3.44 6.90
N ALA A 92 -8.33 -3.09 8.15
CA ALA A 92 -7.62 -1.87 8.50
C ALA A 92 -6.19 -1.86 7.94
N ASP A 93 -5.42 -2.95 8.12
CA ASP A 93 -4.09 -3.12 7.57
C ASP A 93 -4.10 -3.00 6.04
N PHE A 94 -5.04 -3.69 5.38
CA PHE A 94 -5.14 -3.65 3.93
C PHE A 94 -5.56 -2.26 3.43
N TRP A 95 -6.45 -1.56 4.12
CA TRP A 95 -6.81 -0.20 3.76
C TRP A 95 -5.64 0.78 3.92
N ILE A 96 -4.86 0.69 5.00
CA ILE A 96 -3.64 1.49 5.19
C ILE A 96 -2.64 1.25 4.06
N LEU A 97 -2.44 -0.01 3.66
CA LEU A 97 -1.59 -0.32 2.52
C LEU A 97 -2.08 0.35 1.24
N ASN A 98 -3.41 0.38 1.01
CA ASN A 98 -4.00 1.08 -0.13
C ASN A 98 -3.81 2.60 -0.02
N LEU A 99 -3.98 3.19 1.15
CA LEU A 99 -3.74 4.61 1.41
C LEU A 99 -2.28 5.00 1.09
N LEU A 100 -1.31 4.20 1.53
CA LEU A 100 0.11 4.43 1.25
C LEU A 100 0.42 4.28 -0.25
N ARG A 101 -0.12 3.26 -0.92
CA ARG A 101 0.00 3.07 -2.37
C ARG A 101 -0.63 4.22 -3.16
N ALA A 102 -1.76 4.73 -2.70
CA ALA A 102 -2.40 5.87 -3.33
C ALA A 102 -1.54 7.15 -3.23
N ASN A 103 -0.72 7.28 -2.23
CA ASN A 103 0.14 8.45 -2.03
C ASN A 103 1.46 8.40 -2.79
N CYS A 104 2.04 7.22 -3.04
CA CYS A 104 3.36 7.10 -3.66
C CYS A 104 3.34 7.30 -5.19
N ASP A 105 4.51 7.63 -5.76
CA ASP A 105 4.74 7.70 -7.20
C ASP A 105 5.32 6.39 -7.74
N GLY A 106 5.90 5.57 -6.87
CA GLY A 106 6.42 4.25 -7.23
C GLY A 106 6.38 3.27 -6.06
N ILE A 107 6.16 2.00 -6.38
CA ILE A 107 6.18 0.87 -5.44
C ILE A 107 7.38 -0.01 -5.79
N ILE A 108 8.21 -0.31 -4.82
CA ILE A 108 9.34 -1.24 -4.98
C ILE A 108 8.97 -2.58 -4.36
N ILE A 109 9.00 -3.63 -5.15
CA ILE A 109 8.72 -5.00 -4.71
C ILE A 109 9.79 -6.00 -5.17
N GLY A 110 9.93 -7.09 -4.45
CA GLY A 110 10.75 -8.22 -4.89
C GLY A 110 10.03 -9.11 -5.90
N SER A 111 10.76 -9.70 -6.85
CA SER A 111 10.19 -10.68 -7.78
C SER A 111 9.60 -11.92 -7.06
N GLY A 112 10.03 -12.21 -5.84
CA GLY A 112 9.43 -13.23 -4.97
C GLY A 112 7.97 -12.96 -4.63
N THR A 113 7.60 -11.69 -4.41
CA THR A 113 6.22 -11.29 -4.16
C THR A 113 5.31 -11.66 -5.34
N LEU A 114 5.74 -11.38 -6.58
CA LEU A 114 4.96 -11.72 -7.78
C LEU A 114 4.76 -13.24 -7.96
N ILE A 115 5.72 -14.04 -7.50
CA ILE A 115 5.61 -15.51 -7.56
C ILE A 115 4.59 -16.01 -6.52
N LYS A 116 4.62 -15.44 -5.30
CA LYS A 116 3.75 -15.85 -4.19
C LYS A 116 2.36 -15.23 -4.26
N GLU A 117 2.24 -14.09 -4.90
CA GLU A 117 0.99 -13.33 -5.05
C GLU A 117 0.64 -13.18 -6.55
N PRO A 118 0.13 -14.23 -7.19
CA PRO A 118 -0.11 -14.24 -8.64
C PRO A 118 -1.17 -13.26 -9.11
N THR A 119 -1.95 -12.67 -8.20
CA THR A 119 -2.96 -11.64 -8.49
C THR A 119 -2.51 -10.23 -8.17
N TYR A 120 -1.22 -10.03 -7.85
CA TYR A 120 -0.67 -8.72 -7.55
C TYR A 120 -0.80 -7.76 -8.75
N SER A 121 -1.31 -6.57 -8.54
CA SER A 121 -1.57 -5.59 -9.62
C SER A 121 -0.82 -4.25 -9.48
N GLY A 122 -0.02 -4.07 -8.43
CA GLY A 122 0.83 -2.88 -8.30
C GLY A 122 0.08 -1.56 -8.08
N SER A 123 -1.17 -1.57 -7.61
CA SER A 123 -1.98 -0.37 -7.43
C SER A 123 -2.66 -0.31 -6.07
N ALA A 124 -3.30 0.81 -5.76
CA ALA A 124 -4.37 0.85 -4.79
C ALA A 124 -5.63 0.20 -5.39
N TYR A 125 -6.48 -0.36 -4.53
CA TYR A 125 -7.72 -1.04 -4.95
C TYR A 125 -8.99 -0.29 -4.49
N ASP A 126 -8.86 0.65 -3.57
CA ASP A 126 -9.97 1.48 -3.10
C ASP A 126 -10.34 2.52 -4.17
N PRO A 127 -11.59 2.51 -4.72
CA PRO A 127 -11.98 3.44 -5.76
C PRO A 127 -11.91 4.91 -5.35
N ASP A 128 -12.21 5.23 -4.09
CA ASP A 128 -12.13 6.61 -3.58
C ASP A 128 -10.68 7.11 -3.53
N LEU A 129 -9.74 6.22 -3.19
CA LEU A 129 -8.30 6.54 -3.21
C LEU A 129 -7.75 6.66 -4.64
N LEU A 130 -8.24 5.86 -5.58
CA LEU A 130 -7.88 5.98 -7.00
C LEU A 130 -8.38 7.30 -7.57
N GLU A 131 -9.62 7.69 -7.27
CA GLU A 131 -10.17 8.98 -7.67
C GLU A 131 -9.38 10.14 -7.06
N ALA A 132 -9.06 10.07 -5.77
CA ALA A 132 -8.25 11.08 -5.11
C ALA A 132 -6.86 11.24 -5.76
N ARG A 133 -6.23 10.17 -6.23
CA ARG A 133 -4.96 10.25 -6.99
C ARG A 133 -5.13 11.13 -8.23
N ILE A 134 -6.15 10.86 -9.05
CA ILE A 134 -6.42 11.60 -10.29
C ILE A 134 -6.71 13.07 -9.99
N GLN A 135 -7.52 13.35 -8.98
CA GLN A 135 -7.86 14.72 -8.55
C GLN A 135 -6.62 15.50 -8.08
N ASN A 136 -5.60 14.82 -7.55
CA ASN A 136 -4.32 15.41 -7.15
C ASN A 136 -3.25 15.38 -8.28
N GLY A 137 -3.66 15.13 -9.52
CA GLY A 137 -2.78 15.16 -10.69
C GLY A 137 -1.81 13.97 -10.80
N LYS A 138 -2.03 12.91 -10.02
CA LYS A 138 -1.23 11.68 -10.11
C LYS A 138 -1.82 10.71 -11.14
N PRO A 139 -1.01 9.86 -11.79
CA PRO A 139 -1.53 8.78 -12.64
C PRO A 139 -2.37 7.80 -11.82
N LEU A 140 -3.27 7.06 -12.47
CA LEU A 140 -4.18 6.11 -11.82
C LEU A 140 -3.42 5.09 -10.95
N ALA A 141 -2.28 4.60 -11.42
CA ALA A 141 -1.40 3.72 -10.67
C ALA A 141 0.01 4.29 -10.53
N PRO A 142 0.72 3.99 -9.42
CA PRO A 142 2.15 4.27 -9.30
C PRO A 142 2.98 3.35 -10.20
N TRP A 143 4.24 3.74 -10.49
CA TRP A 143 5.21 2.85 -11.10
C TRP A 143 5.44 1.61 -10.23
N THR A 144 5.49 0.42 -10.84
CA THR A 144 5.90 -0.80 -10.15
C THR A 144 7.36 -1.13 -10.50
N VAL A 145 8.24 -1.00 -9.54
CA VAL A 145 9.67 -1.31 -9.68
C VAL A 145 9.95 -2.69 -9.10
N ILE A 146 10.37 -3.62 -9.95
CA ILE A 146 10.61 -5.02 -9.57
C ILE A 146 12.09 -5.26 -9.34
N VAL A 147 12.45 -5.57 -8.09
CA VAL A 147 13.83 -5.94 -7.73
C VAL A 147 14.02 -7.44 -7.86
N THR A 148 15.06 -7.83 -8.58
CA THR A 148 15.40 -9.23 -8.80
C THR A 148 16.92 -9.41 -8.84
N THR A 149 17.43 -10.51 -8.30
CA THR A 149 18.86 -10.81 -8.27
C THR A 149 19.39 -11.18 -9.66
N THR A 150 18.61 -11.89 -10.46
CA THR A 150 19.07 -12.47 -11.73
C THR A 150 18.18 -12.16 -12.93
N GLY A 151 16.99 -11.63 -12.73
CA GLY A 151 15.96 -11.44 -13.76
C GLY A 151 15.32 -12.73 -14.30
N LYS A 152 15.83 -13.90 -13.96
CA LYS A 152 15.45 -15.19 -14.59
C LYS A 152 14.13 -15.78 -14.12
N LYS A 153 13.60 -15.33 -12.98
CA LYS A 153 12.39 -15.91 -12.37
C LYS A 153 11.24 -14.89 -12.27
N ILE A 154 11.23 -13.89 -13.15
CA ILE A 154 10.12 -12.95 -13.20
C ILE A 154 8.92 -13.64 -13.84
N PRO A 155 7.75 -13.71 -13.17
CA PRO A 155 6.55 -14.32 -13.73
C PRO A 155 5.84 -13.32 -14.66
N PHE A 156 6.30 -13.17 -15.90
CA PHE A 156 5.75 -12.20 -16.87
C PHE A 156 4.26 -12.39 -17.19
N GLY A 157 3.63 -13.51 -16.83
CA GLY A 157 2.18 -13.69 -16.89
C GLY A 157 1.42 -13.13 -15.68
N ASN A 158 2.09 -12.42 -14.76
CA ASN A 158 1.41 -11.77 -13.64
C ASN A 158 0.62 -10.55 -14.15
N PRO A 159 -0.59 -10.28 -13.61
CA PRO A 159 -1.45 -9.18 -14.01
C PRO A 159 -0.79 -7.80 -14.03
N VAL A 160 0.24 -7.58 -13.22
CA VAL A 160 0.99 -6.30 -13.21
C VAL A 160 1.60 -5.98 -14.58
N PHE A 161 1.97 -6.99 -15.38
CA PHE A 161 2.53 -6.79 -16.73
C PHE A 161 1.47 -6.70 -17.83
N GLU A 162 0.22 -7.10 -17.54
CA GLU A 162 -0.88 -7.10 -18.48
C GLU A 162 -1.75 -5.85 -18.39
N SER A 163 -1.57 -5.04 -17.38
CA SER A 163 -2.36 -3.82 -17.18
C SER A 163 -1.74 -2.64 -17.94
N GLU A 164 -2.51 -2.01 -18.80
CA GLU A 164 -2.12 -0.76 -19.46
C GLU A 164 -2.12 0.45 -18.49
N GLU A 165 -2.77 0.28 -17.35
CA GLU A 165 -2.93 1.34 -16.34
C GLU A 165 -1.80 1.36 -15.30
N VAL A 166 -1.02 0.28 -15.20
CA VAL A 166 0.07 0.14 -14.23
C VAL A 166 1.41 0.15 -14.95
N PRO A 167 2.19 1.21 -14.84
CA PRO A 167 3.53 1.25 -15.43
C PRO A 167 4.50 0.35 -14.64
N VAL A 168 5.31 -0.45 -15.33
CA VAL A 168 6.30 -1.39 -14.77
C VAL A 168 7.68 -1.08 -15.34
#